data_298cba66973a2d36746fea5eb0aa59cd
#
_entry.id   298cba66973a2d36746fea5eb0aa59cd
#
_cell.length_a   1.000
_cell.length_b   1.000
_cell.length_c   1.000
_cell.angle_alpha   90.00
_cell.angle_beta   90.00
_cell.angle_gamma   90.00
#
_symmetry.space_group_name_H-M   'P 1'
#
loop_
_entity.id
_entity.type
_entity.pdbx_description
1 polymer ?
#
loop_
_entity_poly.entity_id
_entity_poly.type
_entity_poly.pdbx_seq_one_letter_code
_entity_poly.pdbx_strand_id
1 'polypeptide(L)'
;MRPLRMVAPPGPEPLLRVRDVTLQYRSGSATVRATQNVSFDVFEGDRFVLLGPSGCGKSSLLKAVGGFLAPSAGSIELAGRTVTQPGPDRMAVFQEFDQLPPWKTVLENVMFPLLAAGRLPRAEARERALHWIARVGLTRFAGAYPHTLSGGMKQRVAIARALAMQPKVLLMDEPFAALDALTRRTMQEELTKLWEEAPFTLLFVTHSIDEALVVGNGILLLSPHPGRVRAELNSHQFGLASGGSAEFQAAAQRIHDLLFDEAPAAPAPGERATR
;
A
#
# COMPACT_ATOMS: atom_id res chain seq x y z
N MET A 1 -40.87 16.18 -27.68
CA MET A 1 -40.47 15.15 -26.69
C MET A 1 -38.96 14.97 -26.75
N ARG A 2 -38.22 15.38 -25.73
CA ARG A 2 -36.77 15.07 -25.66
C ARG A 2 -36.62 13.60 -25.24
N PRO A 3 -35.74 12.81 -25.89
CA PRO A 3 -35.49 11.44 -25.47
C PRO A 3 -34.86 11.43 -24.09
N LEU A 4 -35.41 10.62 -23.20
CA LEU A 4 -34.84 10.31 -21.87
C LEU A 4 -33.44 9.70 -22.10
N ARG A 5 -32.39 10.44 -21.72
CA ARG A 5 -31.03 9.92 -21.64
C ARG A 5 -31.04 8.87 -20.52
N MET A 6 -30.93 7.60 -20.86
CA MET A 6 -30.60 6.56 -19.90
C MET A 6 -29.21 6.87 -19.35
N VAL A 7 -29.15 7.31 -18.10
CA VAL A 7 -27.89 7.39 -17.36
C VAL A 7 -27.50 5.95 -17.09
N ALA A 8 -26.35 5.52 -17.61
CA ALA A 8 -25.78 4.24 -17.24
C ALA A 8 -25.69 4.15 -15.70
N PRO A 9 -25.98 2.99 -15.09
CA PRO A 9 -25.81 2.85 -13.65
C PRO A 9 -24.38 3.26 -13.27
N PRO A 10 -24.21 3.97 -12.13
CA PRO A 10 -22.88 4.32 -11.67
C PRO A 10 -22.07 3.03 -11.53
N GLY A 11 -20.86 3.01 -12.07
CA GLY A 11 -19.90 1.93 -11.86
C GLY A 11 -19.63 1.73 -10.36
N PRO A 12 -18.95 0.65 -9.95
CA PRO A 12 -18.65 0.42 -8.53
C PRO A 12 -17.95 1.65 -7.93
N GLU A 13 -18.42 2.08 -6.75
CA GLU A 13 -17.79 3.21 -6.06
C GLU A 13 -16.43 2.78 -5.50
N PRO A 14 -15.37 3.60 -5.64
CA PRO A 14 -14.08 3.28 -5.07
C PRO A 14 -14.14 3.29 -3.54
N LEU A 15 -13.48 2.31 -2.92
CA LEU A 15 -13.33 2.23 -1.47
C LEU A 15 -12.42 3.35 -0.95
N LEU A 16 -11.28 3.59 -1.62
CA LEU A 16 -10.35 4.67 -1.34
C LEU A 16 -10.31 5.61 -2.55
N ARG A 17 -10.53 6.89 -2.31
CA ARG A 17 -10.47 7.94 -3.33
C ARG A 17 -9.43 8.98 -2.92
N VAL A 18 -8.44 9.21 -3.78
CA VAL A 18 -7.42 10.24 -3.63
C VAL A 18 -7.59 11.24 -4.77
N ARG A 19 -7.72 12.55 -4.44
CA ARG A 19 -7.99 13.61 -5.41
C ARG A 19 -7.03 14.77 -5.22
N ASP A 20 -6.22 15.03 -6.26
CA ASP A 20 -5.29 16.18 -6.40
C ASP A 20 -4.39 16.41 -5.18
N VAL A 21 -3.99 15.31 -4.54
CA VAL A 21 -3.24 15.35 -3.29
C VAL A 21 -1.83 15.89 -3.51
N THR A 22 -1.53 16.96 -2.80
CA THR A 22 -0.19 17.55 -2.70
C THR A 22 0.29 17.45 -1.26
N LEU A 23 1.50 16.90 -1.08
CA LEU A 23 2.13 16.71 0.23
C LEU A 23 3.41 17.54 0.31
N GLN A 24 3.57 18.27 1.42
CA GLN A 24 4.72 19.15 1.66
C GLN A 24 5.23 18.97 3.08
N TYR A 25 6.54 19.07 3.22
CA TYR A 25 7.23 19.08 4.51
C TYR A 25 8.00 20.38 4.69
N ARG A 26 8.06 20.89 5.91
CA ARG A 26 8.97 21.95 6.29
C ARG A 26 10.30 21.34 6.71
N SER A 27 11.39 21.76 6.07
CA SER A 27 12.76 21.39 6.46
C SER A 27 13.53 22.69 6.73
N GLY A 28 13.57 23.12 7.98
CA GLY A 28 14.08 24.45 8.35
C GLY A 28 13.23 25.55 7.73
N SER A 29 13.86 26.44 6.95
CA SER A 29 13.20 27.52 6.20
C SER A 29 12.65 27.07 4.83
N ALA A 30 13.02 25.89 4.34
CA ALA A 30 12.60 25.38 3.03
C ALA A 30 11.33 24.53 3.12
N THR A 31 10.49 24.62 2.09
CA THR A 31 9.36 23.71 1.88
C THR A 31 9.72 22.68 0.81
N VAL A 32 9.74 21.42 1.19
CA VAL A 32 9.98 20.30 0.28
C VAL A 32 8.64 19.69 -0.12
N ARG A 33 8.35 19.64 -1.41
CA ARG A 33 7.12 19.08 -1.95
C ARG A 33 7.33 17.61 -2.31
N ALA A 34 6.84 16.69 -1.49
CA ALA A 34 7.01 15.24 -1.70
C ALA A 34 6.18 14.71 -2.88
N THR A 35 4.90 15.12 -2.98
CA THR A 35 4.01 14.77 -4.11
C THR A 35 3.26 15.99 -4.61
N GLN A 36 2.79 15.96 -5.85
CA GLN A 36 2.03 17.05 -6.46
C GLN A 36 0.88 16.53 -7.30
N ASN A 37 -0.36 16.94 -6.96
CA ASN A 37 -1.60 16.67 -7.69
C ASN A 37 -1.77 15.18 -8.03
N VAL A 38 -1.61 14.32 -7.02
CA VAL A 38 -1.77 12.86 -7.19
C VAL A 38 -3.23 12.50 -7.01
N SER A 39 -3.80 11.81 -8.00
CA SER A 39 -5.17 11.29 -7.98
C SER A 39 -5.19 9.83 -8.39
N PHE A 40 -5.93 8.99 -7.67
CA PHE A 40 -6.19 7.58 -8.00
C PHE A 40 -7.36 7.05 -7.19
N ASP A 41 -7.91 5.92 -7.65
CA ASP A 41 -8.98 5.18 -6.99
C ASP A 41 -8.52 3.76 -6.66
N VAL A 42 -8.97 3.22 -5.51
CA VAL A 42 -8.77 1.82 -5.13
C VAL A 42 -10.13 1.23 -4.80
N PHE A 43 -10.44 0.09 -5.40
CA PHE A 43 -11.71 -0.59 -5.19
C PHE A 43 -11.58 -1.66 -4.09
N GLU A 44 -12.72 -2.09 -3.55
CA GLU A 44 -12.73 -3.15 -2.55
C GLU A 44 -12.14 -4.45 -3.11
N GLY A 45 -11.22 -5.05 -2.38
CA GLY A 45 -10.49 -6.25 -2.79
C GLY A 45 -9.29 -6.01 -3.70
N ASP A 46 -9.00 -4.76 -4.11
CA ASP A 46 -7.81 -4.47 -4.89
C ASP A 46 -6.50 -4.68 -4.11
N ARG A 47 -5.48 -5.07 -4.85
CA ARG A 47 -4.07 -5.02 -4.45
C ARG A 47 -3.39 -3.92 -5.26
N PHE A 48 -3.57 -2.69 -4.82
CA PHE A 48 -3.12 -1.50 -5.53
C PHE A 48 -1.70 -1.10 -5.11
N VAL A 49 -0.80 -0.96 -6.07
CA VAL A 49 0.62 -0.71 -5.82
C VAL A 49 1.00 0.72 -6.22
N LEU A 50 1.69 1.41 -5.32
CA LEU A 50 2.39 2.66 -5.61
C LEU A 50 3.85 2.33 -5.93
N LEU A 51 4.25 2.49 -7.18
CA LEU A 51 5.59 2.19 -7.67
C LEU A 51 6.29 3.46 -8.13
N GLY A 52 7.57 3.59 -7.81
CA GLY A 52 8.38 4.73 -8.24
C GLY A 52 9.75 4.76 -7.57
N PRO A 53 10.66 5.62 -8.00
CA PRO A 53 12.00 5.72 -7.43
C PRO A 53 11.99 6.15 -5.96
N SER A 54 13.09 5.91 -5.27
CA SER A 54 13.25 6.34 -3.88
C SER A 54 13.12 7.87 -3.77
N GLY A 55 12.46 8.35 -2.71
CA GLY A 55 12.25 9.78 -2.47
C GLY A 55 11.12 10.43 -3.27
N CYS A 56 10.39 9.72 -4.14
CA CYS A 56 9.29 10.29 -4.92
C CYS A 56 8.00 10.53 -4.12
N GLY A 57 7.97 10.22 -2.83
CA GLY A 57 6.83 10.52 -1.94
C GLY A 57 5.83 9.39 -1.72
N LYS A 58 6.11 8.15 -2.12
CA LYS A 58 5.24 6.97 -1.90
C LYS A 58 4.85 6.78 -0.43
N SER A 59 5.85 6.72 0.46
CA SER A 59 5.62 6.57 1.91
C SER A 59 4.88 7.76 2.50
N SER A 60 5.11 8.97 1.97
CA SER A 60 4.36 10.16 2.36
C SER A 60 2.88 10.03 1.99
N LEU A 61 2.61 9.54 0.78
CA LEU A 61 1.25 9.33 0.29
C LEU A 61 0.55 8.23 1.11
N LEU A 62 1.23 7.14 1.40
CA LEU A 62 0.72 6.09 2.27
C LEU A 62 0.41 6.60 3.68
N LYS A 63 1.30 7.43 4.27
CA LYS A 63 1.05 8.10 5.56
C LYS A 63 -0.14 9.04 5.51
N ALA A 64 -0.36 9.75 4.39
CA ALA A 64 -1.53 10.61 4.21
C ALA A 64 -2.83 9.79 4.13
N VAL A 65 -2.83 8.68 3.38
CA VAL A 65 -3.96 7.72 3.37
C VAL A 65 -4.20 7.15 4.76
N GLY A 66 -3.15 6.87 5.52
CA GLY A 66 -3.23 6.43 6.92
C GLY A 66 -3.80 7.47 7.90
N GLY A 67 -3.87 8.74 7.48
CA GLY A 67 -4.29 9.86 8.33
C GLY A 67 -3.19 10.38 9.26
N PHE A 68 -1.92 9.97 9.04
CA PHE A 68 -0.77 10.44 9.82
C PHE A 68 -0.17 11.74 9.28
N LEU A 69 -0.54 12.13 8.06
CA LEU A 69 -0.08 13.33 7.38
C LEU A 69 -1.25 14.00 6.67
N ALA A 70 -1.52 15.25 7.00
CA ALA A 70 -2.57 16.02 6.32
C ALA A 70 -2.05 16.53 4.96
N PRO A 71 -2.81 16.38 3.86
CA PRO A 71 -2.44 16.97 2.58
C PRO A 71 -2.48 18.50 2.66
N SER A 72 -1.53 19.16 1.97
CA SER A 72 -1.51 20.62 1.82
C SER A 72 -2.54 21.11 0.78
N ALA A 73 -2.93 20.24 -0.14
CA ALA A 73 -4.02 20.43 -1.09
C ALA A 73 -4.59 19.08 -1.51
N GLY A 74 -5.84 19.08 -1.99
CA GLY A 74 -6.57 17.88 -2.36
C GLY A 74 -7.28 17.21 -1.19
N SER A 75 -7.85 16.03 -1.43
CA SER A 75 -8.59 15.27 -0.43
C SER A 75 -8.34 13.76 -0.53
N ILE A 76 -8.52 13.08 0.59
CA ILE A 76 -8.47 11.62 0.69
C ILE A 76 -9.75 11.17 1.38
N GLU A 77 -10.45 10.23 0.76
CA GLU A 77 -11.69 9.65 1.29
C GLU A 77 -11.57 8.14 1.36
N LEU A 78 -12.03 7.54 2.45
CA LEU A 78 -12.17 6.10 2.62
C LEU A 78 -13.63 5.76 2.92
N ALA A 79 -14.25 4.93 2.08
CA ALA A 79 -15.66 4.55 2.16
C ALA A 79 -16.56 5.79 2.30
N GLY A 80 -16.34 6.82 1.47
CA GLY A 80 -17.12 8.06 1.43
C GLY A 80 -16.88 9.01 2.61
N ARG A 81 -15.88 8.76 3.46
CA ARG A 81 -15.53 9.63 4.61
C ARG A 81 -14.15 10.22 4.42
N THR A 82 -14.03 11.52 4.59
CA THR A 82 -12.75 12.22 4.54
C THR A 82 -11.79 11.72 5.63
N VAL A 83 -10.56 11.43 5.25
CA VAL A 83 -9.49 11.00 6.15
C VAL A 83 -8.84 12.22 6.77
N THR A 84 -9.03 12.42 8.07
CA THR A 84 -8.45 13.56 8.82
C THR A 84 -7.49 13.13 9.93
N GLN A 85 -7.57 11.85 10.36
CA GLN A 85 -6.76 11.30 11.45
C GLN A 85 -6.63 9.78 11.29
N PRO A 86 -5.66 9.13 11.96
CA PRO A 86 -5.56 7.67 11.97
C PRO A 86 -6.83 7.01 12.51
N GLY A 87 -7.15 5.82 11.98
CA GLY A 87 -8.32 5.07 12.38
C GLY A 87 -8.13 3.56 12.22
N PRO A 88 -8.94 2.75 12.95
CA PRO A 88 -8.83 1.30 12.94
C PRO A 88 -9.36 0.65 11.65
N ASP A 89 -9.93 1.43 10.74
CA ASP A 89 -10.34 1.04 9.40
C ASP A 89 -9.17 1.04 8.39
N ARG A 90 -8.01 1.54 8.82
CA ARG A 90 -6.75 1.59 8.07
C ARG A 90 -5.61 1.10 8.96
N MET A 91 -5.06 -0.05 8.66
CA MET A 91 -3.93 -0.59 9.41
C MET A 91 -2.66 -0.50 8.57
N ALA A 92 -1.57 -0.09 9.20
CA ALA A 92 -0.27 0.04 8.55
C ALA A 92 0.71 -1.05 8.99
N VAL A 93 1.47 -1.56 8.03
CA VAL A 93 2.64 -2.42 8.21
C VAL A 93 3.83 -1.71 7.59
N PHE A 94 4.83 -1.38 8.40
CA PHE A 94 6.01 -0.63 8.00
C PHE A 94 7.18 -1.55 7.63
N GLN A 95 8.17 -0.98 6.96
CA GLN A 95 9.41 -1.66 6.59
C GLN A 95 10.22 -2.11 7.80
N GLU A 96 10.23 -1.31 8.87
CA GLU A 96 11.04 -1.55 10.05
C GLU A 96 10.50 -2.73 10.86
N PHE A 97 11.41 -3.61 11.33
CA PHE A 97 11.06 -4.77 12.16
C PHE A 97 10.73 -4.39 13.62
N ASP A 98 11.07 -3.18 14.05
CA ASP A 98 10.87 -2.70 15.42
C ASP A 98 9.45 -2.15 15.69
N GLN A 99 8.55 -2.34 14.74
CA GLN A 99 7.13 -1.97 14.87
C GLN A 99 6.36 -2.82 15.91
N LEU A 100 6.94 -3.91 16.40
CA LEU A 100 6.34 -4.78 17.42
C LEU A 100 6.83 -4.37 18.81
N PRO A 101 5.93 -4.05 19.79
CA PRO A 101 6.31 -3.88 21.18
C PRO A 101 7.17 -5.05 21.69
N PRO A 102 8.48 -4.82 22.00
CA PRO A 102 9.40 -5.91 22.30
C PRO A 102 9.12 -6.62 23.65
N TRP A 103 8.37 -5.97 24.53
CA TRP A 103 7.93 -6.51 25.82
C TRP A 103 6.63 -7.32 25.77
N LYS A 104 6.03 -7.46 24.58
CA LYS A 104 4.82 -8.27 24.34
C LYS A 104 5.18 -9.52 23.56
N THR A 105 4.56 -10.65 23.89
CA THR A 105 4.63 -11.86 23.09
C THR A 105 3.96 -11.66 21.71
N VAL A 106 4.14 -12.60 20.80
CA VAL A 106 3.45 -12.62 19.49
C VAL A 106 1.94 -12.50 19.69
N LEU A 107 1.35 -13.32 20.56
CA LEU A 107 -0.07 -13.28 20.87
C LEU A 107 -0.50 -11.90 21.39
N GLU A 108 0.22 -11.35 22.34
CA GLU A 108 -0.08 -10.05 22.91
C GLU A 108 0.08 -8.91 21.92
N ASN A 109 1.04 -9.01 20.99
CA ASN A 109 1.22 -8.05 19.91
C ASN A 109 0.00 -8.01 18.98
N VAL A 110 -0.54 -9.18 18.61
CA VAL A 110 -1.72 -9.27 17.75
C VAL A 110 -3.00 -8.87 18.51
N MET A 111 -3.10 -9.21 19.80
CA MET A 111 -4.25 -8.81 20.63
C MET A 111 -4.27 -7.31 20.95
N PHE A 112 -3.12 -6.66 21.00
CA PHE A 112 -2.99 -5.29 21.49
C PHE A 112 -3.93 -4.29 20.82
N PRO A 113 -3.97 -4.15 19.46
CA PRO A 113 -4.88 -3.21 18.82
C PRO A 113 -6.36 -3.58 19.00
N LEU A 114 -6.70 -4.86 19.09
CA LEU A 114 -8.07 -5.32 19.33
C LEU A 114 -8.59 -4.84 20.68
N LEU A 115 -7.75 -4.94 21.71
CA LEU A 115 -8.08 -4.50 23.06
C LEU A 115 -8.07 -2.97 23.18
N ALA A 116 -7.07 -2.31 22.58
CA ALA A 116 -6.96 -0.85 22.61
C ALA A 116 -8.13 -0.15 21.90
N ALA A 117 -8.67 -0.76 20.84
CA ALA A 117 -9.87 -0.26 20.16
C ALA A 117 -11.17 -0.47 20.95
N GLY A 118 -11.15 -1.23 22.03
CA GLY A 118 -12.32 -1.50 22.88
C GLY A 118 -13.48 -2.23 22.17
N ARG A 119 -13.19 -2.88 21.05
CA ARG A 119 -14.22 -3.50 20.19
C ARG A 119 -14.60 -4.93 20.59
N LEU A 120 -13.70 -5.62 21.30
CA LEU A 120 -13.86 -7.03 21.65
C LEU A 120 -13.53 -7.29 23.12
N PRO A 121 -14.27 -8.21 23.78
CA PRO A 121 -13.85 -8.81 25.03
C PRO A 121 -12.51 -9.53 24.88
N ARG A 122 -11.75 -9.65 25.98
CA ARG A 122 -10.41 -10.25 25.98
C ARG A 122 -10.39 -11.68 25.40
N ALA A 123 -11.41 -12.48 25.70
CA ALA A 123 -11.53 -13.86 25.20
C ALA A 123 -11.64 -13.90 23.66
N GLU A 124 -12.52 -13.09 23.09
CA GLU A 124 -12.71 -13.00 21.63
C GLU A 124 -11.49 -12.39 20.94
N ALA A 125 -10.86 -11.38 21.55
CA ALA A 125 -9.61 -10.80 21.04
C ALA A 125 -8.49 -11.86 20.98
N ARG A 126 -8.42 -12.75 22.00
CA ARG A 126 -7.46 -13.86 22.03
C ARG A 126 -7.72 -14.89 20.93
N GLU A 127 -8.97 -15.29 20.76
CA GLU A 127 -9.37 -16.26 19.75
C GLU A 127 -9.04 -15.73 18.33
N ARG A 128 -9.43 -14.48 18.05
CA ARG A 128 -9.13 -13.82 16.77
C ARG A 128 -7.63 -13.67 16.52
N ALA A 129 -6.86 -13.34 17.56
CA ALA A 129 -5.41 -13.24 17.45
C ALA A 129 -4.78 -14.61 17.14
N LEU A 130 -5.20 -15.68 17.82
CA LEU A 130 -4.72 -17.04 17.55
C LEU A 130 -5.08 -17.51 16.14
N HIS A 131 -6.28 -17.17 15.66
CA HIS A 131 -6.69 -17.46 14.28
C HIS A 131 -5.70 -16.84 13.27
N TRP A 132 -5.40 -15.54 13.38
CA TRP A 132 -4.49 -14.87 12.45
C TRP A 132 -3.03 -15.31 12.60
N ILE A 133 -2.59 -15.63 13.83
CA ILE A 133 -1.26 -16.22 14.07
C ILE A 133 -1.14 -17.59 13.38
N ALA A 134 -2.20 -18.40 13.40
CA ALA A 134 -2.22 -19.67 12.69
C ALA A 134 -2.17 -19.47 11.16
N ARG A 135 -2.92 -18.48 10.63
CA ARG A 135 -2.95 -18.15 9.19
C ARG A 135 -1.57 -17.73 8.65
N VAL A 136 -0.75 -17.08 9.45
CA VAL A 136 0.63 -16.72 9.07
C VAL A 136 1.67 -17.78 9.49
N GLY A 137 1.24 -18.98 9.87
CA GLY A 137 2.13 -20.12 10.18
C GLY A 137 2.93 -19.99 11.47
N LEU A 138 2.50 -19.14 12.42
CA LEU A 138 3.25 -18.84 13.64
C LEU A 138 2.64 -19.42 14.93
N THR A 139 1.76 -20.42 14.84
CA THR A 139 1.08 -21.01 16.02
C THR A 139 2.04 -21.41 17.13
N ARG A 140 3.16 -22.06 16.78
CA ARG A 140 4.17 -22.54 17.76
C ARG A 140 4.94 -21.38 18.44
N PHE A 141 4.88 -20.19 17.87
CA PHE A 141 5.57 -18.98 18.34
C PHE A 141 4.65 -18.00 19.05
N ALA A 142 3.39 -18.35 19.34
CA ALA A 142 2.43 -17.45 19.98
C ALA A 142 2.91 -16.86 21.31
N GLY A 143 3.69 -17.63 22.09
CA GLY A 143 4.30 -17.20 23.34
C GLY A 143 5.71 -16.59 23.21
N ALA A 144 6.28 -16.56 22.01
CA ALA A 144 7.61 -16.00 21.76
C ALA A 144 7.61 -14.48 21.79
N TYR A 145 8.77 -13.88 22.10
CA TYR A 145 8.97 -12.43 22.06
C TYR A 145 9.62 -12.00 20.73
N PRO A 146 9.40 -10.75 20.26
CA PRO A 146 9.93 -10.27 18.99
C PRO A 146 11.45 -10.44 18.81
N HIS A 147 12.25 -10.28 19.86
CA HIS A 147 13.71 -10.43 19.78
C HIS A 147 14.17 -11.87 19.48
N THR A 148 13.31 -12.86 19.65
CA THR A 148 13.63 -14.28 19.34
C THR A 148 13.20 -14.69 17.93
N LEU A 149 12.58 -13.78 17.17
CA LEU A 149 12.03 -14.05 15.83
C LEU A 149 12.98 -13.56 14.74
N SER A 150 12.99 -14.27 13.60
CA SER A 150 13.60 -13.76 12.36
C SER A 150 12.86 -12.53 11.81
N GLY A 151 13.50 -11.77 10.91
CA GLY A 151 12.87 -10.62 10.26
C GLY A 151 11.55 -10.97 9.55
N GLY A 152 11.55 -12.06 8.78
CA GLY A 152 10.34 -12.56 8.12
C GLY A 152 9.24 -12.97 9.11
N MET A 153 9.59 -13.60 10.25
CA MET A 153 8.61 -13.92 11.29
C MET A 153 8.02 -12.65 11.93
N LYS A 154 8.86 -11.63 12.22
CA LYS A 154 8.36 -10.34 12.72
C LYS A 154 7.39 -9.70 11.75
N GLN A 155 7.69 -9.74 10.45
CA GLN A 155 6.80 -9.20 9.42
C GLN A 155 5.47 -9.95 9.36
N ARG A 156 5.46 -11.29 9.45
CA ARG A 156 4.24 -12.09 9.56
C ARG A 156 3.40 -11.72 10.79
N VAL A 157 4.03 -11.47 11.94
CA VAL A 157 3.32 -10.99 13.14
C VAL A 157 2.69 -9.62 12.91
N ALA A 158 3.39 -8.70 12.24
CA ALA A 158 2.85 -7.38 11.90
C ALA A 158 1.66 -7.47 10.96
N ILE A 159 1.71 -8.35 9.94
CA ILE A 159 0.60 -8.64 9.03
C ILE A 159 -0.58 -9.23 9.80
N ALA A 160 -0.35 -10.26 10.64
CA ALA A 160 -1.39 -10.88 11.45
C ALA A 160 -2.06 -9.86 12.39
N ARG A 161 -1.27 -8.99 13.03
CA ARG A 161 -1.74 -7.89 13.89
C ARG A 161 -2.66 -6.93 13.12
N ALA A 162 -2.28 -6.57 11.91
CA ALA A 162 -3.06 -5.65 11.09
C ALA A 162 -4.36 -6.30 10.59
N LEU A 163 -4.30 -7.52 10.06
CA LEU A 163 -5.45 -8.24 9.53
C LEU A 163 -6.45 -8.65 10.62
N ALA A 164 -5.98 -8.91 11.86
CA ALA A 164 -6.85 -9.19 13.00
C ALA A 164 -7.83 -8.06 13.29
N MET A 165 -7.47 -6.82 12.95
CA MET A 165 -8.35 -5.65 13.09
C MET A 165 -9.47 -5.59 12.04
N GLN A 166 -9.40 -6.40 10.99
CA GLN A 166 -10.32 -6.38 9.84
C GLN A 166 -10.45 -4.95 9.26
N PRO A 167 -9.32 -4.35 8.86
CA PRO A 167 -9.35 -3.00 8.31
C PRO A 167 -10.04 -2.99 6.94
N LYS A 168 -10.58 -1.83 6.54
CA LYS A 168 -11.09 -1.63 5.19
C LYS A 168 -9.95 -1.59 4.17
N VAL A 169 -8.80 -1.06 4.55
CA VAL A 169 -7.58 -1.05 3.73
C VAL A 169 -6.35 -1.37 4.58
N LEU A 170 -5.53 -2.28 4.09
CA LEU A 170 -4.20 -2.58 4.64
C LEU A 170 -3.17 -1.74 3.88
N LEU A 171 -2.37 -0.98 4.61
CA LEU A 171 -1.32 -0.11 4.09
C LEU A 171 0.03 -0.79 4.34
N MET A 172 0.84 -1.00 3.30
CA MET A 172 2.16 -1.62 3.42
C MET A 172 3.23 -0.72 2.81
N ASP A 173 4.20 -0.29 3.61
CA ASP A 173 5.30 0.56 3.19
C ASP A 173 6.58 -0.25 3.05
N GLU A 174 6.93 -0.64 1.83
CA GLU A 174 8.11 -1.44 1.46
C GLU A 174 8.32 -2.67 2.40
N PRO A 175 7.29 -3.50 2.66
CA PRO A 175 7.29 -4.45 3.77
C PRO A 175 8.33 -5.56 3.64
N PHE A 176 8.91 -5.74 2.46
CA PHE A 176 9.86 -6.81 2.17
C PHE A 176 11.27 -6.31 1.83
N ALA A 177 11.51 -4.99 1.88
CA ALA A 177 12.79 -4.40 1.45
C ALA A 177 13.98 -4.85 2.29
N ALA A 178 13.78 -5.10 3.60
CA ALA A 178 14.84 -5.53 4.52
C ALA A 178 15.06 -7.07 4.55
N LEU A 179 14.36 -7.84 3.69
CA LEU A 179 14.48 -9.29 3.60
C LEU A 179 15.47 -9.72 2.51
N ASP A 180 16.15 -10.84 2.74
CA ASP A 180 16.90 -11.50 1.67
C ASP A 180 15.97 -11.98 0.55
N ALA A 181 16.54 -12.29 -0.63
CA ALA A 181 15.77 -12.60 -1.84
C ALA A 181 14.85 -13.83 -1.67
N LEU A 182 15.30 -14.89 -0.97
CA LEU A 182 14.52 -16.10 -0.78
C LEU A 182 13.36 -15.87 0.18
N THR A 183 13.64 -15.25 1.32
CA THR A 183 12.63 -14.89 2.32
C THR A 183 11.61 -13.91 1.73
N ARG A 184 12.05 -12.93 0.92
CA ARG A 184 11.17 -11.99 0.23
C ARG A 184 10.19 -12.71 -0.68
N ARG A 185 10.66 -13.63 -1.53
CA ARG A 185 9.80 -14.43 -2.41
C ARG A 185 8.78 -15.23 -1.62
N THR A 186 9.21 -15.92 -0.57
CA THR A 186 8.30 -16.67 0.32
C THR A 186 7.23 -15.75 0.93
N MET A 187 7.60 -14.54 1.37
CA MET A 187 6.64 -13.59 1.95
C MET A 187 5.64 -13.06 0.92
N GLN A 188 6.03 -12.86 -0.33
CA GLN A 188 5.14 -12.49 -1.43
C GLN A 188 4.14 -13.62 -1.71
N GLU A 189 4.61 -14.88 -1.74
CA GLU A 189 3.76 -16.07 -1.89
C GLU A 189 2.73 -16.17 -0.78
N GLU A 190 3.16 -16.00 0.45
CA GLU A 190 2.28 -16.04 1.63
C GLU A 190 1.25 -14.91 1.64
N LEU A 191 1.65 -13.68 1.31
CA LEU A 191 0.72 -12.54 1.24
C LEU A 191 -0.34 -12.76 0.17
N THR A 192 0.06 -13.24 -1.01
CA THR A 192 -0.87 -13.54 -2.10
C THR A 192 -1.84 -14.65 -1.71
N LYS A 193 -1.33 -15.73 -1.09
CA LYS A 193 -2.16 -16.82 -0.59
C LYS A 193 -3.16 -16.37 0.50
N LEU A 194 -2.71 -15.54 1.44
CA LEU A 194 -3.59 -14.95 2.46
C LEU A 194 -4.71 -14.13 1.82
N TRP A 195 -4.39 -13.38 0.76
CA TRP A 195 -5.38 -12.59 0.03
C TRP A 195 -6.37 -13.49 -0.73
N GLU A 196 -5.93 -14.55 -1.39
CA GLU A 196 -6.79 -15.51 -2.09
C GLU A 196 -7.77 -16.21 -1.15
N GLU A 197 -7.32 -16.55 0.06
CA GLU A 197 -8.14 -17.23 1.07
C GLU A 197 -9.10 -16.28 1.80
N ALA A 198 -8.76 -15.03 1.98
CA ALA A 198 -9.57 -14.01 2.64
C ALA A 198 -9.26 -12.63 2.02
N PRO A 199 -9.93 -12.27 0.93
CA PRO A 199 -9.65 -11.02 0.22
C PRO A 199 -9.77 -9.79 1.12
N PHE A 200 -8.77 -8.92 1.03
CA PHE A 200 -8.72 -7.61 1.68
C PHE A 200 -8.19 -6.57 0.70
N THR A 201 -8.54 -5.32 0.90
CA THR A 201 -8.01 -4.23 0.08
C THR A 201 -6.62 -3.87 0.56
N LEU A 202 -5.66 -3.80 -0.36
CA LEU A 202 -4.26 -3.53 -0.09
C LEU A 202 -3.78 -2.30 -0.86
N LEU A 203 -3.15 -1.35 -0.15
CA LEU A 203 -2.33 -0.31 -0.74
C LEU A 203 -0.87 -0.61 -0.40
N PHE A 204 -0.10 -0.96 -1.42
CA PHE A 204 1.25 -1.47 -1.28
C PHE A 204 2.26 -0.50 -1.90
N VAL A 205 3.30 -0.15 -1.17
CA VAL A 205 4.39 0.70 -1.64
C VAL A 205 5.63 -0.15 -1.89
N THR A 206 6.22 0.01 -3.06
CA THR A 206 7.51 -0.61 -3.39
C THR A 206 8.28 0.23 -4.42
N HIS A 207 9.57 -0.05 -4.55
CA HIS A 207 10.43 0.43 -5.63
C HIS A 207 10.83 -0.70 -6.60
N SER A 208 10.40 -1.95 -6.34
CA SER A 208 10.68 -3.12 -7.17
C SER A 208 9.55 -3.34 -8.19
N ILE A 209 9.92 -3.34 -9.47
CA ILE A 209 8.98 -3.60 -10.58
C ILE A 209 8.43 -5.03 -10.49
N ASP A 210 9.29 -6.01 -10.24
CA ASP A 210 8.89 -7.42 -10.12
C ASP A 210 7.91 -7.62 -8.98
N GLU A 211 8.17 -6.99 -7.84
CA GLU A 211 7.28 -7.03 -6.69
C GLU A 211 5.91 -6.41 -6.99
N ALA A 212 5.89 -5.27 -7.69
CA ALA A 212 4.65 -4.62 -8.10
C ALA A 212 3.82 -5.50 -9.04
N LEU A 213 4.45 -6.18 -9.99
CA LEU A 213 3.78 -7.10 -10.93
C LEU A 213 3.27 -8.37 -10.24
N VAL A 214 4.01 -8.89 -9.25
CA VAL A 214 3.65 -10.12 -8.53
C VAL A 214 2.51 -9.87 -7.54
N VAL A 215 2.60 -8.79 -6.77
CA VAL A 215 1.66 -8.51 -5.67
C VAL A 215 0.42 -7.78 -6.17
N GLY A 216 0.59 -6.83 -7.10
CA GLY A 216 -0.47 -5.90 -7.50
C GLY A 216 -1.42 -6.44 -8.56
N ASN A 217 -2.65 -5.93 -8.57
CA ASN A 217 -3.57 -6.01 -9.70
C ASN A 217 -3.76 -4.64 -10.39
N GLY A 218 -3.43 -3.55 -9.69
CA GLY A 218 -3.33 -2.19 -10.20
C GLY A 218 -2.02 -1.55 -9.76
N ILE A 219 -1.33 -0.84 -10.65
CA ILE A 219 -0.03 -0.21 -10.39
C ILE A 219 -0.08 1.26 -10.80
N LEU A 220 0.14 2.16 -9.84
CA LEU A 220 0.32 3.59 -10.08
C LEU A 220 1.80 3.90 -10.13
N LEU A 221 2.28 4.40 -11.27
CA LEU A 221 3.65 4.84 -11.46
C LEU A 221 3.80 6.31 -11.06
N LEU A 222 4.72 6.59 -10.15
CA LEU A 222 5.05 7.95 -9.73
C LEU A 222 6.37 8.41 -10.35
N SER A 223 6.41 9.65 -10.81
CA SER A 223 7.62 10.32 -11.31
C SER A 223 8.66 10.50 -10.19
N PRO A 224 9.95 10.74 -10.51
CA PRO A 224 10.91 11.29 -9.56
C PRO A 224 10.37 12.54 -8.88
N HIS A 225 11.04 12.93 -7.77
CA HIS A 225 10.64 14.05 -6.91
C HIS A 225 10.40 15.40 -7.66
N PRO A 226 9.26 16.09 -7.40
CA PRO A 226 8.10 15.68 -6.62
C PRO A 226 7.27 14.63 -7.36
N GLY A 227 6.79 13.61 -6.62
CA GLY A 227 6.01 12.53 -7.21
C GLY A 227 4.72 13.04 -7.85
N ARG A 228 4.55 12.72 -9.13
CA ARG A 228 3.33 12.93 -9.93
C ARG A 228 2.92 11.62 -10.57
N VAL A 229 1.66 11.46 -10.86
CA VAL A 229 1.21 10.29 -11.62
C VAL A 229 1.81 10.33 -13.03
N ARG A 230 2.56 9.28 -13.40
CA ARG A 230 3.04 9.04 -14.76
C ARG A 230 2.12 8.16 -15.56
N ALA A 231 1.68 7.06 -14.94
CA ALA A 231 0.77 6.10 -15.55
C ALA A 231 0.05 5.30 -14.48
N GLU A 232 -1.08 4.74 -14.84
CA GLU A 232 -1.78 3.70 -14.11
C GLU A 232 -1.90 2.48 -15.01
N LEU A 233 -1.51 1.30 -14.49
CA LEU A 233 -1.43 0.07 -15.25
C LEU A 233 -2.24 -1.02 -14.58
N ASN A 234 -2.90 -1.84 -15.38
CA ASN A 234 -3.53 -3.06 -14.93
C ASN A 234 -2.54 -4.22 -15.00
N SER A 235 -2.39 -4.97 -13.91
CA SER A 235 -1.49 -6.12 -13.77
C SER A 235 -2.20 -7.42 -13.37
N HIS A 236 -3.51 -7.50 -13.50
CA HIS A 236 -4.32 -8.68 -13.12
C HIS A 236 -3.85 -10.00 -13.72
N GLN A 237 -3.22 -9.96 -14.89
CA GLN A 237 -2.73 -11.15 -15.60
C GLN A 237 -1.42 -11.71 -15.02
N PHE A 238 -0.74 -10.96 -14.16
CA PHE A 238 0.53 -11.37 -13.57
C PHE A 238 0.36 -11.84 -12.14
N GLY A 239 1.28 -12.68 -11.70
CA GLY A 239 1.38 -13.23 -10.36
C GLY A 239 2.68 -14.01 -10.22
N LEU A 240 2.82 -14.74 -9.11
CA LEU A 240 4.02 -15.53 -8.81
C LEU A 240 4.40 -16.55 -9.88
N ALA A 241 3.39 -17.17 -10.50
CA ALA A 241 3.60 -18.16 -11.58
C ALA A 241 4.07 -17.53 -12.89
N SER A 242 3.86 -16.22 -13.08
CA SER A 242 4.23 -15.49 -14.30
C SER A 242 5.69 -15.09 -14.33
N GLY A 243 6.39 -15.15 -13.17
CA GLY A 243 7.79 -14.76 -13.05
C GLY A 243 8.69 -15.48 -14.06
N GLY A 244 9.42 -14.72 -14.88
CA GLY A 244 10.30 -15.26 -15.93
C GLY A 244 9.62 -15.51 -17.28
N SER A 245 8.30 -15.36 -17.44
CA SER A 245 7.65 -15.42 -18.75
C SER A 245 8.03 -14.24 -19.63
N ALA A 246 7.95 -14.40 -20.95
CA ALA A 246 8.25 -13.31 -21.90
C ALA A 246 7.32 -12.12 -21.70
N GLU A 247 6.04 -12.37 -21.41
CA GLU A 247 5.06 -11.32 -21.14
C GLU A 247 5.36 -10.55 -19.85
N PHE A 248 5.81 -11.24 -18.80
CA PHE A 248 6.24 -10.61 -17.54
C PHE A 248 7.46 -9.71 -17.77
N GLN A 249 8.46 -10.20 -18.51
CA GLN A 249 9.67 -9.44 -18.85
C GLN A 249 9.34 -8.22 -19.71
N ALA A 250 8.45 -8.37 -20.70
CA ALA A 250 8.00 -7.24 -21.53
C ALA A 250 7.23 -6.19 -20.70
N ALA A 251 6.40 -6.61 -19.76
CA ALA A 251 5.70 -5.71 -18.85
C ALA A 251 6.68 -4.99 -17.91
N ALA A 252 7.65 -5.71 -17.36
CA ALA A 252 8.69 -5.13 -16.49
C ALA A 252 9.54 -4.10 -17.24
N GLN A 253 9.94 -4.40 -18.48
CA GLN A 253 10.68 -3.46 -19.34
C GLN A 253 9.85 -2.21 -19.63
N ARG A 254 8.58 -2.38 -20.01
CA ARG A 254 7.67 -1.23 -20.26
C ARG A 254 7.51 -0.34 -19.03
N ILE A 255 7.39 -0.93 -17.85
CA ILE A 255 7.33 -0.15 -16.59
C ILE A 255 8.63 0.58 -16.35
N HIS A 256 9.78 -0.08 -16.58
CA HIS A 256 11.09 0.53 -16.48
C HIS A 256 11.20 1.75 -17.40
N ASP A 257 10.88 1.60 -18.68
CA ASP A 257 10.92 2.69 -19.65
C ASP A 257 10.00 3.85 -19.23
N LEU A 258 8.79 3.56 -18.77
CA LEU A 258 7.88 4.57 -18.23
C LEU A 258 8.41 5.28 -16.97
N LEU A 259 9.25 4.64 -16.17
CA LEU A 259 9.81 5.25 -14.96
C LEU A 259 11.05 6.09 -15.24
N PHE A 260 11.89 5.69 -16.20
CA PHE A 260 13.24 6.24 -16.38
C PHE A 260 13.44 6.97 -17.71
N ASP A 261 12.63 6.69 -18.74
CA ASP A 261 12.69 7.48 -19.97
C ASP A 261 12.19 8.91 -19.69
N GLU A 262 13.02 9.87 -19.98
CA GLU A 262 12.63 11.28 -19.94
C GLU A 262 11.50 11.50 -20.94
N ALA A 263 10.29 11.80 -20.44
CA ALA A 263 9.27 12.36 -21.33
C ALA A 263 9.87 13.62 -21.97
N PRO A 264 9.77 13.79 -23.33
CA PRO A 264 10.28 14.99 -23.96
C PRO A 264 9.67 16.18 -23.24
N ALA A 265 10.52 17.08 -22.74
CA ALA A 265 10.11 18.29 -22.04
C ALA A 265 9.06 18.99 -22.89
N ALA A 266 7.87 19.21 -22.32
CA ALA A 266 6.86 20.01 -22.98
C ALA A 266 7.51 21.38 -23.33
N PRO A 267 7.40 21.88 -24.58
CA PRO A 267 8.02 23.11 -24.97
C PRO A 267 7.55 24.22 -24.04
N ALA A 268 8.49 24.99 -23.52
CA ALA A 268 8.22 26.13 -22.65
C ALA A 268 7.22 27.06 -23.36
N PRO A 269 6.14 27.55 -22.69
CA PRO A 269 5.23 28.50 -23.29
C PRO A 269 5.97 29.82 -23.49
N GLY A 270 6.46 30.13 -24.72
CA GLY A 270 7.04 31.42 -24.96
C GLY A 270 8.03 31.59 -26.11
N GLU A 271 8.20 30.69 -27.05
CA GLU A 271 8.88 31.02 -28.32
C GLU A 271 7.88 31.17 -29.45
N ARG A 272 7.27 32.35 -29.53
CA ARG A 272 6.66 32.80 -30.80
C ARG A 272 7.79 33.04 -31.80
N ALA A 273 7.85 32.22 -32.83
CA ALA A 273 8.69 32.48 -33.99
C ALA A 273 8.33 33.86 -34.57
N THR A 274 9.25 34.79 -34.42
CA THR A 274 9.28 35.99 -35.27
C THR A 274 9.80 35.61 -36.65
N ARG A 275 8.88 35.61 -37.61
CA ARG A 275 9.13 35.95 -39.02
C ARG A 275 7.93 36.68 -39.57
#